data_920f016eaaa8f04b8ea1ad73c3110c75
#
_entry.id   920f016eaaa8f04b8ea1ad73c3110c75
#
_cell.length_a   1.000
_cell.length_b   1.000
_cell.length_c   1.000
_cell.angle_alpha   90.00
_cell.angle_beta   90.00
_cell.angle_gamma   90.00
#
_symmetry.space_group_name_H-M   'P 1'
#
loop_
_entity.id
_entity.type
_entity.pdbx_description
1 polymer ?
#
loop_
_entity_poly.entity_id
_entity_poly.type
_entity_poly.pdbx_seq_one_letter_code
_entity_poly.pdbx_strand_id
1 'polypeptide(L)'
;MSSEKRKIAYIDGKPYEIGANHTSILKFVKSYVGEKKVPTLCDDPNLAPYGACRVCSVEVALEKDGPTKVVASCHTPVAENQHIFTTNENLHSLRKNIVELVLTDHPMECDTCEVNNNCELQTVANDLGIKDHRYNSPKQHKGIPRDTSHDYMRMNLDNCINCGRCVRACDEIQGSFVLTMSGRGFESRITTDNDMMFGDSSCVSCGACAHTCPTDAISDVYQSKSAAVDKKVRTTCSYCGVGCNLEASIKDNKVVAIDTPKETEVNAGHTVLKEDMHLVFMIILTD
;
A
#
# COMPACT_ATOMS: atom_id res chain seq x y z
N MET A 1 -29.45 24.01 -22.52
CA MET A 1 -28.72 23.18 -21.54
C MET A 1 -28.95 21.73 -21.92
N SER A 2 -27.97 21.09 -22.57
CA SER A 2 -28.07 19.66 -22.91
C SER A 2 -28.00 18.86 -21.59
N SER A 3 -29.04 18.08 -21.32
CA SER A 3 -29.03 17.11 -20.22
C SER A 3 -27.91 16.10 -20.53
N GLU A 4 -26.75 16.23 -19.92
CA GLU A 4 -25.72 15.17 -19.99
C GLU A 4 -26.36 13.90 -19.45
N LYS A 5 -26.43 12.88 -20.32
CA LYS A 5 -26.97 11.57 -19.99
C LYS A 5 -26.06 10.96 -18.92
N ARG A 6 -26.58 10.74 -17.71
CA ARG A 6 -25.84 10.13 -16.62
C ARG A 6 -25.35 8.73 -17.03
N LYS A 7 -24.07 8.50 -16.99
CA LYS A 7 -23.48 7.18 -17.24
C LYS A 7 -23.61 6.32 -15.98
N ILE A 8 -24.14 5.12 -16.10
CA ILE A 8 -24.41 4.22 -14.98
C ILE A 8 -23.62 2.93 -15.19
N ALA A 9 -23.04 2.38 -14.09
CA ALA A 9 -22.54 1.02 -14.03
C ALA A 9 -23.09 0.33 -12.77
N TYR A 10 -22.97 -0.99 -12.71
CA TYR A 10 -23.60 -1.78 -11.65
C TYR A 10 -22.52 -2.45 -10.80
N ILE A 11 -22.62 -2.32 -9.46
CA ILE A 11 -21.79 -3.02 -8.51
C ILE A 11 -22.65 -4.03 -7.77
N ASP A 12 -22.36 -5.32 -7.91
CA ASP A 12 -23.11 -6.43 -7.32
C ASP A 12 -24.63 -6.29 -7.54
N GLY A 13 -25.00 -5.91 -8.78
CA GLY A 13 -26.40 -5.73 -9.23
C GLY A 13 -27.06 -4.39 -8.88
N LYS A 14 -26.40 -3.49 -8.15
CA LYS A 14 -26.91 -2.16 -7.80
C LYS A 14 -26.36 -1.09 -8.75
N PRO A 15 -27.21 -0.19 -9.30
CA PRO A 15 -26.77 0.88 -10.20
C PRO A 15 -26.11 2.03 -9.43
N TYR A 16 -25.04 2.57 -10.00
CA TYR A 16 -24.33 3.75 -9.50
C TYR A 16 -23.89 4.65 -10.65
N GLU A 17 -23.83 5.95 -10.43
CA GLU A 17 -23.43 6.94 -11.42
C GLU A 17 -21.89 6.98 -11.57
N ILE A 18 -21.42 6.98 -12.81
CA ILE A 18 -19.99 7.11 -13.09
C ILE A 18 -19.62 8.60 -13.10
N GLY A 19 -18.90 9.05 -12.08
CA GLY A 19 -18.37 10.42 -11.99
C GLY A 19 -17.01 10.56 -12.67
N ALA A 20 -16.58 11.80 -12.88
CA ALA A 20 -15.31 12.13 -13.52
C ALA A 20 -14.08 11.53 -12.81
N ASN A 21 -14.16 11.36 -11.49
CA ASN A 21 -13.07 10.80 -10.67
C ASN A 21 -12.96 9.27 -10.75
N HIS A 22 -13.92 8.58 -11.36
CA HIS A 22 -13.95 7.14 -11.48
C HIS A 22 -13.12 6.65 -12.68
N THR A 23 -11.82 6.86 -12.60
CA THR A 23 -10.87 6.49 -13.67
C THR A 23 -10.63 4.98 -13.78
N SER A 24 -10.96 4.21 -12.72
CA SER A 24 -10.86 2.76 -12.70
C SER A 24 -12.04 2.13 -11.98
N ILE A 25 -12.28 0.84 -12.21
CA ILE A 25 -13.28 0.06 -11.48
C ILE A 25 -13.02 0.11 -9.98
N LEU A 26 -11.76 0.02 -9.54
CA LEU A 26 -11.41 0.07 -8.11
C LEU A 26 -11.85 1.39 -7.48
N LYS A 27 -11.52 2.54 -8.08
CA LYS A 27 -11.94 3.86 -7.57
C LYS A 27 -13.45 3.99 -7.54
N PHE A 28 -14.13 3.48 -8.57
CA PHE A 28 -15.59 3.45 -8.62
C PHE A 28 -16.21 2.60 -7.51
N VAL A 29 -15.68 1.40 -7.27
CA VAL A 29 -16.16 0.52 -6.20
C VAL A 29 -15.90 1.14 -4.82
N LYS A 30 -14.70 1.63 -4.57
CA LYS A 30 -14.32 2.24 -3.28
C LYS A 30 -15.23 3.42 -2.91
N SER A 31 -15.57 4.28 -3.87
CA SER A 31 -16.39 5.47 -3.60
C SER A 31 -17.84 5.16 -3.18
N TYR A 32 -18.39 4.00 -3.57
CA TYR A 32 -19.78 3.66 -3.28
C TYR A 32 -19.98 2.54 -2.26
N VAL A 33 -19.06 1.58 -2.19
CA VAL A 33 -19.22 0.40 -1.31
C VAL A 33 -18.06 0.23 -0.31
N GLY A 34 -17.11 1.15 -0.32
CA GLY A 34 -16.05 1.28 0.68
C GLY A 34 -14.74 0.59 0.33
N GLU A 35 -13.68 1.02 1.02
CA GLU A 35 -12.29 0.67 0.79
C GLU A 35 -12.00 -0.84 0.88
N LYS A 36 -12.65 -1.52 1.81
CA LYS A 36 -12.39 -2.93 2.13
C LYS A 36 -13.08 -3.92 1.18
N LYS A 37 -13.98 -3.48 0.31
CA LYS A 37 -14.77 -4.37 -0.54
C LYS A 37 -13.93 -5.14 -1.57
N VAL A 38 -12.90 -4.49 -2.09
CA VAL A 38 -11.95 -5.10 -3.02
C VAL A 38 -10.53 -4.90 -2.45
N PRO A 39 -9.88 -5.98 -2.00
CA PRO A 39 -8.54 -5.89 -1.41
C PRO A 39 -7.49 -5.53 -2.47
N THR A 40 -6.41 -4.88 -2.03
CA THR A 40 -5.27 -4.50 -2.88
C THR A 40 -3.96 -4.72 -2.14
N LEU A 41 -2.85 -4.90 -2.87
CA LEU A 41 -1.49 -4.92 -2.31
C LEU A 41 -0.52 -4.05 -3.09
N CYS A 42 -0.60 -4.01 -4.42
CA CYS A 42 0.28 -3.16 -5.25
C CYS A 42 -0.32 -1.80 -5.60
N ASP A 43 -1.59 -1.56 -5.27
CA ASP A 43 -2.26 -0.28 -5.49
C ASP A 43 -1.99 0.69 -4.33
N ASP A 44 -1.74 1.93 -4.66
CA ASP A 44 -1.66 3.04 -3.72
C ASP A 44 -2.34 4.26 -4.35
N PRO A 45 -3.14 5.04 -3.62
CA PRO A 45 -3.91 6.15 -4.18
C PRO A 45 -3.06 7.23 -4.85
N ASN A 46 -1.80 7.34 -4.47
CA ASN A 46 -0.86 8.36 -4.96
C ASN A 46 0.05 7.86 -6.10
N LEU A 47 -0.10 6.60 -6.50
CA LEU A 47 0.68 6.00 -7.58
C LEU A 47 -0.21 5.67 -8.78
N ALA A 48 0.37 5.68 -9.96
CA ALA A 48 -0.32 5.24 -11.16
C ALA A 48 -0.79 3.76 -11.03
N PRO A 49 -1.92 3.36 -11.61
CA PRO A 49 -2.37 1.98 -11.56
C PRO A 49 -1.35 1.00 -12.14
N TYR A 50 -1.01 -0.06 -11.41
CA TYR A 50 0.04 -1.01 -11.81
C TYR A 50 -0.51 -2.37 -12.28
N GLY A 51 -1.52 -2.91 -11.60
CA GLY A 51 -2.17 -4.16 -11.98
C GLY A 51 -1.32 -5.43 -11.79
N ALA A 52 -0.21 -5.39 -11.05
CA ALA A 52 0.75 -6.49 -10.93
C ALA A 52 0.28 -7.62 -10.02
N CYS A 53 -0.13 -7.31 -8.78
CA CYS A 53 -0.41 -8.34 -7.77
C CYS A 53 -1.70 -9.14 -8.04
N ARG A 54 -2.67 -8.60 -8.78
CA ARG A 54 -3.96 -9.23 -9.11
C ARG A 54 -4.89 -9.50 -7.91
N VAL A 55 -4.55 -9.10 -6.71
CA VAL A 55 -5.40 -9.24 -5.52
C VAL A 55 -6.71 -8.46 -5.68
N CYS A 56 -6.69 -7.36 -6.43
CA CYS A 56 -7.86 -6.54 -6.75
C CYS A 56 -8.77 -7.12 -7.86
N SER A 57 -8.63 -8.38 -8.24
CA SER A 57 -9.42 -9.01 -9.31
C SER A 57 -10.92 -8.93 -9.01
N VAL A 58 -11.70 -8.53 -10.01
CA VAL A 58 -13.17 -8.54 -10.04
C VAL A 58 -13.64 -9.21 -11.32
N GLU A 59 -14.88 -9.68 -11.35
CA GLU A 59 -15.52 -10.12 -12.58
C GLU A 59 -16.33 -8.98 -13.19
N VAL A 60 -16.29 -8.86 -14.52
CA VAL A 60 -17.07 -7.86 -15.26
C VAL A 60 -17.84 -8.52 -16.39
N ALA A 61 -19.06 -8.03 -16.64
CA ALA A 61 -19.87 -8.38 -17.79
C ALA A 61 -20.45 -7.10 -18.42
N LEU A 62 -20.76 -7.15 -19.73
CA LEU A 62 -21.43 -6.06 -20.44
C LEU A 62 -22.96 -6.12 -20.26
N GLU A 63 -23.49 -7.30 -19.97
CA GLU A 63 -24.90 -7.56 -19.72
C GLU A 63 -25.06 -8.29 -18.39
N LYS A 64 -26.22 -8.12 -17.73
CA LYS A 64 -26.48 -8.66 -16.39
C LYS A 64 -26.21 -10.15 -16.24
N ASP A 65 -26.61 -10.94 -17.21
CA ASP A 65 -26.50 -12.40 -17.23
C ASP A 65 -25.54 -12.88 -18.35
N GLY A 66 -24.70 -11.98 -18.85
CA GLY A 66 -23.72 -12.27 -19.90
C GLY A 66 -22.46 -12.95 -19.37
N PRO A 67 -21.59 -13.38 -20.28
CA PRO A 67 -20.33 -14.01 -19.91
C PRO A 67 -19.45 -13.02 -19.12
N THR A 68 -18.89 -13.51 -18.03
CA THR A 68 -17.98 -12.73 -17.17
C THR A 68 -16.52 -12.86 -17.57
N LYS A 69 -15.75 -11.82 -17.31
CA LYS A 69 -14.29 -11.80 -17.47
C LYS A 69 -13.64 -11.28 -16.20
N VAL A 70 -12.61 -11.96 -15.73
CA VAL A 70 -11.80 -11.50 -14.59
C VAL A 70 -10.83 -10.42 -15.05
N VAL A 71 -10.84 -9.27 -14.36
CA VAL A 71 -9.97 -8.12 -14.62
C VAL A 71 -9.35 -7.58 -13.36
N ALA A 72 -8.21 -6.88 -13.47
CA ALA A 72 -7.61 -6.12 -12.38
C ALA A 72 -8.35 -4.80 -12.23
N SER A 73 -9.13 -4.63 -11.18
CA SER A 73 -9.98 -3.45 -10.99
C SER A 73 -9.21 -2.13 -10.85
N CYS A 74 -7.98 -2.17 -10.30
CA CYS A 74 -7.14 -0.97 -10.14
C CYS A 74 -6.74 -0.36 -11.49
N HIS A 75 -6.56 -1.18 -12.53
CA HIS A 75 -6.08 -0.74 -13.84
C HIS A 75 -7.19 -0.67 -14.91
N THR A 76 -8.30 -1.38 -14.73
CA THR A 76 -9.36 -1.44 -15.73
C THR A 76 -10.30 -0.25 -15.58
N PRO A 77 -10.53 0.57 -16.63
CA PRO A 77 -11.52 1.64 -16.60
C PRO A 77 -12.93 1.11 -16.36
N VAL A 78 -13.76 1.91 -15.66
CA VAL A 78 -15.19 1.63 -15.58
C VAL A 78 -15.90 2.10 -16.86
N ALA A 79 -16.85 1.31 -17.35
CA ALA A 79 -17.62 1.61 -18.56
C ALA A 79 -19.12 1.70 -18.27
N GLU A 80 -19.82 2.46 -19.11
CA GLU A 80 -21.30 2.56 -19.05
C GLU A 80 -21.94 1.18 -19.25
N ASN A 81 -22.99 0.90 -18.48
CA ASN A 81 -23.73 -0.37 -18.42
C ASN A 81 -22.91 -1.60 -18.01
N GLN A 82 -21.69 -1.41 -17.54
CA GLN A 82 -20.86 -2.50 -17.06
C GLN A 82 -21.40 -3.06 -15.74
N HIS A 83 -21.51 -4.39 -15.67
CA HIS A 83 -21.81 -5.12 -14.44
C HIS A 83 -20.51 -5.58 -13.79
N ILE A 84 -20.27 -5.18 -12.56
CA ILE A 84 -19.06 -5.46 -11.78
C ILE A 84 -19.47 -6.34 -10.61
N PHE A 85 -18.88 -7.53 -10.53
CA PHE A 85 -19.07 -8.45 -9.43
C PHE A 85 -17.82 -8.43 -8.56
N THR A 86 -17.98 -7.99 -7.33
CA THR A 86 -16.85 -7.79 -6.41
C THR A 86 -16.57 -9.01 -5.55
N THR A 87 -17.54 -9.91 -5.39
CA THR A 87 -17.45 -11.08 -4.52
C THR A 87 -18.26 -12.23 -5.09
N ASN A 88 -17.63 -13.41 -5.20
CA ASN A 88 -18.21 -14.71 -5.44
C ASN A 88 -17.17 -15.78 -5.08
N GLU A 89 -17.52 -17.06 -5.13
CA GLU A 89 -16.62 -18.17 -4.78
C GLU A 89 -15.36 -18.23 -5.64
N ASN A 90 -15.48 -17.96 -6.95
CA ASN A 90 -14.34 -17.92 -7.87
C ASN A 90 -13.35 -16.81 -7.50
N LEU A 91 -13.84 -15.60 -7.27
CA LEU A 91 -13.00 -14.47 -6.88
C LEU A 91 -12.36 -14.68 -5.51
N HIS A 92 -13.09 -15.26 -4.57
CA HIS A 92 -12.54 -15.60 -3.26
C HIS A 92 -11.40 -16.62 -3.40
N SER A 93 -11.62 -17.71 -4.13
CA SER A 93 -10.61 -18.74 -4.38
C SER A 93 -9.41 -18.17 -5.13
N LEU A 94 -9.63 -17.32 -6.15
CA LEU A 94 -8.56 -16.67 -6.92
C LEU A 94 -7.70 -15.79 -6.03
N ARG A 95 -8.30 -14.88 -5.26
CA ARG A 95 -7.59 -13.98 -4.35
C ARG A 95 -6.84 -14.74 -3.27
N LYS A 96 -7.47 -15.78 -2.70
CA LYS A 96 -6.84 -16.66 -1.71
C LYS A 96 -5.57 -17.32 -2.28
N ASN A 97 -5.67 -17.91 -3.47
CA ASN A 97 -4.52 -18.54 -4.13
C ASN A 97 -3.39 -17.54 -4.40
N ILE A 98 -3.71 -16.34 -4.86
CA ILE A 98 -2.72 -15.28 -5.11
C ILE A 98 -2.01 -14.87 -3.81
N VAL A 99 -2.77 -14.65 -2.73
CA VAL A 99 -2.19 -14.22 -1.45
C VAL A 99 -1.39 -15.35 -0.80
N GLU A 100 -1.83 -16.61 -0.89
CA GLU A 100 -1.03 -17.76 -0.46
C GLU A 100 0.30 -17.85 -1.22
N LEU A 101 0.32 -17.57 -2.53
CA LEU A 101 1.57 -17.50 -3.31
C LEU A 101 2.48 -16.37 -2.85
N VAL A 102 1.93 -15.21 -2.52
CA VAL A 102 2.71 -14.09 -1.93
C VAL A 102 3.31 -14.51 -0.59
N LEU A 103 2.54 -15.21 0.25
CA LEU A 103 2.97 -15.68 1.56
C LEU A 103 4.07 -16.76 1.50
N THR A 104 4.26 -17.45 0.36
CA THR A 104 5.38 -18.41 0.20
C THR A 104 6.75 -17.78 0.29
N ASP A 105 6.85 -16.47 0.01
CA ASP A 105 8.10 -15.69 0.07
C ASP A 105 8.06 -14.65 1.21
N HIS A 106 7.19 -14.87 2.22
CA HIS A 106 7.01 -13.97 3.34
C HIS A 106 6.94 -14.72 4.67
N PRO A 107 7.65 -14.28 5.73
CA PRO A 107 7.57 -14.91 7.04
C PRO A 107 6.14 -14.88 7.60
N MET A 108 5.65 -16.03 8.10
CA MET A 108 4.34 -16.14 8.73
C MET A 108 4.38 -15.90 10.25
N GLU A 109 5.34 -15.10 10.71
CA GLU A 109 5.60 -14.83 12.13
C GLU A 109 4.94 -13.52 12.58
N CYS A 110 3.66 -13.34 12.25
CA CYS A 110 2.93 -12.09 12.48
C CYS A 110 2.92 -11.66 13.96
N ASP A 111 2.81 -12.59 14.89
CA ASP A 111 2.73 -12.30 16.34
C ASP A 111 3.99 -11.62 16.89
N THR A 112 5.14 -11.87 16.28
CA THR A 112 6.44 -11.27 16.66
C THR A 112 6.89 -10.17 15.70
N CYS A 113 6.12 -9.90 14.65
CA CYS A 113 6.43 -8.90 13.64
C CYS A 113 6.27 -7.48 14.18
N GLU A 114 7.21 -6.60 13.83
CA GLU A 114 7.22 -5.19 14.26
C GLU A 114 5.95 -4.41 13.82
N VAL A 115 5.24 -4.88 12.79
CA VAL A 115 4.00 -4.26 12.27
C VAL A 115 2.76 -5.12 12.46
N ASN A 116 2.77 -6.01 13.46
CA ASN A 116 1.61 -6.80 13.80
C ASN A 116 0.37 -5.90 13.98
N ASN A 117 -0.75 -6.29 13.38
CA ASN A 117 -2.01 -5.53 13.32
C ASN A 117 -1.96 -4.18 12.56
N ASN A 118 -0.84 -3.83 11.95
CA ASN A 118 -0.69 -2.64 11.10
C ASN A 118 -0.02 -2.97 9.75
N CYS A 119 -0.34 -4.13 9.19
CA CYS A 119 0.20 -4.65 7.93
C CYS A 119 -0.95 -4.90 6.94
N GLU A 120 -0.85 -4.33 5.74
CA GLU A 120 -1.88 -4.53 4.71
C GLU A 120 -1.97 -6.00 4.26
N LEU A 121 -0.82 -6.71 4.16
CA LEU A 121 -0.80 -8.13 3.81
C LEU A 121 -1.51 -8.99 4.87
N GLN A 122 -1.23 -8.74 6.15
CA GLN A 122 -1.89 -9.43 7.27
C GLN A 122 -3.41 -9.20 7.24
N THR A 123 -3.84 -7.97 7.01
CA THR A 123 -5.26 -7.63 6.90
C THR A 123 -5.92 -8.42 5.76
N VAL A 124 -5.32 -8.42 4.57
CA VAL A 124 -5.85 -9.15 3.41
C VAL A 124 -5.86 -10.66 3.65
N ALA A 125 -4.81 -11.21 4.26
CA ALA A 125 -4.74 -12.64 4.58
C ALA A 125 -5.84 -13.05 5.58
N ASN A 126 -6.07 -12.23 6.62
CA ASN A 126 -7.12 -12.46 7.61
C ASN A 126 -8.52 -12.40 6.98
N ASP A 127 -8.79 -11.40 6.12
CA ASP A 127 -10.08 -11.24 5.43
C ASP A 127 -10.38 -12.42 4.48
N LEU A 128 -9.33 -13.05 3.94
CA LEU A 128 -9.43 -14.26 3.10
C LEU A 128 -9.40 -15.57 3.89
N GLY A 129 -9.31 -15.51 5.22
CA GLY A 129 -9.26 -16.67 6.09
C GLY A 129 -8.00 -17.55 5.92
N ILE A 130 -6.87 -16.93 5.55
CA ILE A 130 -5.60 -17.63 5.35
C ILE A 130 -4.86 -17.69 6.69
N LYS A 131 -4.63 -18.91 7.16
CA LYS A 131 -3.84 -19.17 8.37
C LYS A 131 -2.46 -19.76 8.06
N ASP A 132 -2.32 -20.35 6.89
CA ASP A 132 -1.11 -20.96 6.38
C ASP A 132 -1.19 -21.04 4.85
N HIS A 133 -0.07 -21.19 4.17
CA HIS A 133 -0.03 -21.35 2.71
C HIS A 133 0.18 -22.81 2.31
N ARG A 134 -0.45 -23.24 1.21
CA ARG A 134 -0.41 -24.62 0.69
C ARG A 134 0.81 -24.92 -0.18
N TYR A 135 1.53 -23.88 -0.59
CA TYR A 135 2.61 -23.99 -1.57
C TYR A 135 3.96 -24.10 -0.86
N ASN A 136 4.82 -24.99 -1.35
CA ASN A 136 6.19 -25.06 -0.85
C ASN A 136 7.01 -23.88 -1.35
N SER A 137 7.69 -23.21 -0.46
CA SER A 137 8.66 -22.18 -0.81
C SER A 137 10.04 -22.82 -1.00
N PRO A 138 10.63 -22.76 -2.19
CA PRO A 138 11.98 -23.28 -2.39
C PRO A 138 13.05 -22.38 -1.76
N LYS A 139 12.76 -21.10 -1.62
CA LYS A 139 13.66 -20.09 -1.05
C LYS A 139 12.89 -18.84 -0.69
N GLN A 140 13.10 -18.33 0.49
CA GLN A 140 12.58 -17.04 0.94
C GLN A 140 13.73 -16.02 0.97
N HIS A 141 13.43 -14.74 1.10
CA HIS A 141 14.43 -13.70 1.33
C HIS A 141 15.18 -13.86 2.66
N LYS A 142 14.76 -14.77 3.52
CA LYS A 142 15.40 -15.10 4.80
C LYS A 142 16.91 -15.31 4.61
N GLY A 143 17.68 -14.60 5.40
CA GLY A 143 19.14 -14.64 5.34
C GLY A 143 19.76 -13.49 4.53
N ILE A 144 18.98 -12.63 3.90
CA ILE A 144 19.48 -11.34 3.41
C ILE A 144 19.61 -10.41 4.62
N PRO A 145 20.82 -9.91 4.93
CA PRO A 145 20.99 -9.00 6.06
C PRO A 145 20.09 -7.79 5.92
N ARG A 146 19.47 -7.36 7.04
CA ARG A 146 18.73 -6.10 7.10
C ARG A 146 19.70 -4.96 6.80
N ASP A 147 19.35 -4.11 5.85
CA ASP A 147 20.12 -2.91 5.55
C ASP A 147 19.70 -1.78 6.52
N THR A 148 20.63 -1.35 7.34
CA THR A 148 20.49 -0.28 8.33
C THR A 148 21.50 0.85 8.09
N SER A 149 22.07 0.92 6.88
CA SER A 149 23.10 1.89 6.53
C SER A 149 22.59 3.32 6.36
N HIS A 150 21.29 3.47 6.10
CA HIS A 150 20.67 4.78 5.89
C HIS A 150 20.28 5.42 7.22
N ASP A 151 20.51 6.73 7.39
CA ASP A 151 20.28 7.46 8.66
C ASP A 151 18.82 7.46 9.12
N TYR A 152 17.88 7.46 8.18
CA TYR A 152 16.45 7.62 8.46
C TYR A 152 15.61 6.39 8.13
N MET A 153 16.10 5.49 7.30
CA MET A 153 15.35 4.35 6.82
C MET A 153 16.13 3.05 7.00
N ARG A 154 15.41 1.96 7.13
CA ARG A 154 15.96 0.61 7.10
C ARG A 154 15.21 -0.23 6.09
N MET A 155 15.88 -1.21 5.50
CA MET A 155 15.31 -2.14 4.55
C MET A 155 15.45 -3.57 5.06
N ASN A 156 14.31 -4.26 5.22
CA ASN A 156 14.23 -5.67 5.58
C ASN A 156 13.54 -6.44 4.45
N LEU A 157 14.30 -7.08 3.60
CA LEU A 157 13.78 -7.79 2.44
C LEU A 157 13.00 -9.06 2.80
N ASP A 158 13.16 -9.62 4.01
CA ASP A 158 12.32 -10.71 4.48
C ASP A 158 10.82 -10.32 4.53
N ASN A 159 10.53 -9.05 4.79
CA ASN A 159 9.18 -8.53 4.82
C ASN A 159 8.68 -8.07 3.43
N CYS A 160 9.54 -8.08 2.40
CA CYS A 160 9.18 -7.58 1.08
C CYS A 160 8.29 -8.58 0.33
N ILE A 161 7.21 -8.08 -0.27
CA ILE A 161 6.27 -8.86 -1.12
C ILE A 161 6.40 -8.52 -2.60
N ASN A 162 7.46 -7.86 -3.00
CA ASN A 162 7.73 -7.47 -4.39
C ASN A 162 6.57 -6.71 -5.07
N CYS A 163 5.80 -5.93 -4.31
CA CYS A 163 4.64 -5.20 -4.83
C CYS A 163 5.01 -4.02 -5.73
N GLY A 164 6.26 -3.56 -5.71
CA GLY A 164 6.77 -2.47 -6.53
C GLY A 164 6.32 -1.06 -6.13
N ARG A 165 5.59 -0.87 -5.02
CA ARG A 165 5.15 0.46 -4.59
C ARG A 165 6.34 1.39 -4.32
N CYS A 166 7.35 0.94 -3.60
CA CYS A 166 8.54 1.74 -3.27
C CYS A 166 9.33 2.16 -4.51
N VAL A 167 9.47 1.28 -5.49
CA VAL A 167 10.12 1.58 -6.78
C VAL A 167 9.35 2.68 -7.49
N ARG A 168 8.04 2.51 -7.62
CA ARG A 168 7.17 3.51 -8.27
C ARG A 168 7.10 4.83 -7.51
N ALA A 169 7.10 4.79 -6.17
CA ALA A 169 7.14 6.01 -5.36
C ALA A 169 8.45 6.79 -5.56
N CYS A 170 9.57 6.07 -5.68
CA CYS A 170 10.86 6.67 -5.98
C CYS A 170 10.90 7.33 -7.36
N ASP A 171 10.20 6.74 -8.34
CA ASP A 171 10.05 7.25 -9.71
C ASP A 171 8.96 8.35 -9.79
N GLU A 172 7.71 8.01 -9.49
CA GLU A 172 6.53 8.82 -9.79
C GLU A 172 6.37 10.02 -8.83
N ILE A 173 6.81 9.89 -7.56
CA ILE A 173 6.64 10.94 -6.55
C ILE A 173 7.89 11.81 -6.45
N GLN A 174 9.07 11.16 -6.31
CA GLN A 174 10.32 11.87 -6.09
C GLN A 174 11.12 12.11 -7.38
N GLY A 175 11.05 11.21 -8.37
CA GLY A 175 11.84 11.28 -9.59
C GLY A 175 13.34 10.99 -9.39
N SER A 176 13.71 10.23 -8.36
CA SER A 176 15.11 9.92 -8.04
C SER A 176 15.61 8.62 -8.63
N PHE A 177 14.73 7.67 -8.96
CA PHE A 177 15.03 6.37 -9.60
C PHE A 177 16.05 5.49 -8.88
N VAL A 178 16.28 5.70 -7.59
CA VAL A 178 17.27 4.96 -6.79
C VAL A 178 16.84 3.51 -6.59
N LEU A 179 15.54 3.26 -6.33
CA LEU A 179 15.03 1.93 -6.08
C LEU A 179 14.63 1.24 -7.39
N THR A 180 15.03 -0.02 -7.54
CA THR A 180 14.68 -0.85 -8.70
C THR A 180 14.42 -2.30 -8.29
N MET A 181 13.81 -3.07 -9.21
CA MET A 181 13.64 -4.52 -9.06
C MET A 181 14.85 -5.22 -9.69
N SER A 182 15.47 -6.13 -8.95
CA SER A 182 16.56 -6.99 -9.42
C SER A 182 16.20 -8.47 -9.32
N GLY A 183 16.82 -9.31 -10.12
CA GLY A 183 16.57 -10.75 -10.12
C GLY A 183 15.25 -11.14 -10.80
N ARG A 184 14.85 -12.40 -10.61
CA ARG A 184 13.61 -12.96 -11.15
C ARG A 184 13.10 -14.13 -10.31
N GLY A 185 11.79 -14.41 -10.35
CA GLY A 185 11.17 -15.48 -9.55
C GLY A 185 11.42 -15.24 -8.06
N PHE A 186 11.79 -16.26 -7.30
CA PHE A 186 12.11 -16.16 -5.88
C PHE A 186 13.39 -15.37 -5.57
N GLU A 187 14.22 -15.08 -6.57
CA GLU A 187 15.40 -14.21 -6.43
C GLU A 187 15.07 -12.74 -6.67
N SER A 188 13.79 -12.42 -6.99
CA SER A 188 13.37 -11.03 -7.19
C SER A 188 13.43 -10.26 -5.89
N ARG A 189 14.09 -9.11 -5.90
CA ARG A 189 14.23 -8.24 -4.74
C ARG A 189 14.31 -6.77 -5.14
N ILE A 190 14.06 -5.91 -4.18
CA ILE A 190 14.32 -4.48 -4.35
C ILE A 190 15.81 -4.25 -4.10
N THR A 191 16.42 -3.43 -4.93
CA THR A 191 17.81 -2.96 -4.78
C THR A 191 17.87 -1.44 -4.94
N THR A 192 18.94 -0.89 -4.45
CA THR A 192 19.32 0.51 -4.64
C THR A 192 20.46 0.57 -5.68
N ASP A 193 20.64 1.65 -6.39
CA ASP A 193 21.71 1.93 -7.34
C ASP A 193 22.71 0.78 -7.51
N ASN A 194 22.97 0.18 -8.56
CA ASN A 194 23.94 -0.90 -8.77
C ASN A 194 24.11 -1.92 -7.60
N ASP A 195 23.06 -2.12 -6.79
CA ASP A 195 23.06 -3.02 -5.62
C ASP A 195 23.93 -2.56 -4.44
N MET A 196 24.08 -1.27 -4.27
CA MET A 196 24.79 -0.66 -3.13
C MET A 196 23.95 -0.72 -1.85
N MET A 197 24.58 -0.49 -0.69
CA MET A 197 23.85 -0.29 0.57
C MET A 197 22.99 0.98 0.48
N PHE A 198 21.84 1.00 1.17
CA PHE A 198 20.86 2.08 1.04
C PHE A 198 21.45 3.45 1.40
N GLY A 199 22.28 3.51 2.45
CA GLY A 199 22.94 4.74 2.88
C GLY A 199 24.04 5.23 1.92
N ASP A 200 24.61 4.35 1.10
CA ASP A 200 25.66 4.69 0.12
C ASP A 200 25.08 5.06 -1.25
N SER A 201 23.77 4.91 -1.42
CA SER A 201 23.07 5.17 -2.67
C SER A 201 22.83 6.67 -2.90
N SER A 202 22.38 7.05 -4.10
CA SER A 202 21.99 8.42 -4.43
C SER A 202 20.64 8.86 -3.81
N CYS A 203 20.17 8.16 -2.77
CA CYS A 203 18.91 8.44 -2.09
C CYS A 203 18.89 9.85 -1.50
N VAL A 204 17.80 10.59 -1.76
CA VAL A 204 17.59 11.95 -1.25
C VAL A 204 16.78 11.99 0.06
N SER A 205 16.55 10.84 0.70
CA SER A 205 15.87 10.72 2.00
C SER A 205 14.45 11.31 2.02
N CYS A 206 13.70 11.17 0.93
CA CYS A 206 12.34 11.74 0.84
C CYS A 206 11.27 10.93 1.60
N GLY A 207 11.52 9.65 1.94
CA GLY A 207 10.60 8.79 2.70
C GLY A 207 9.41 8.20 1.93
N ALA A 208 9.16 8.60 0.69
CA ALA A 208 7.99 8.13 -0.07
C ALA A 208 7.88 6.60 -0.17
N CYS A 209 9.01 5.91 -0.25
CA CYS A 209 9.07 4.45 -0.28
C CYS A 209 8.64 3.80 1.04
N ALA A 210 8.98 4.37 2.19
CA ALA A 210 8.57 3.88 3.51
C ALA A 210 7.07 4.13 3.76
N HIS A 211 6.57 5.32 3.41
CA HIS A 211 5.14 5.67 3.57
C HIS A 211 4.19 4.80 2.74
N THR A 212 4.63 4.30 1.59
CA THR A 212 3.80 3.47 0.71
C THR A 212 3.98 1.97 0.95
N CYS A 213 4.98 1.53 1.73
CA CYS A 213 5.28 0.11 1.92
C CYS A 213 4.16 -0.61 2.69
N PRO A 214 3.49 -1.64 2.11
CA PRO A 214 2.33 -2.29 2.73
C PRO A 214 2.72 -3.27 3.85
N THR A 215 3.99 -3.66 3.94
CA THR A 215 4.50 -4.67 4.89
C THR A 215 5.67 -4.15 5.73
N ASP A 216 5.97 -2.86 5.65
CA ASP A 216 7.08 -2.21 6.36
C ASP A 216 8.47 -2.81 6.03
N ALA A 217 8.59 -3.41 4.84
CA ALA A 217 9.90 -3.87 4.35
C ALA A 217 10.91 -2.72 4.20
N ILE A 218 10.43 -1.53 3.88
CA ILE A 218 11.16 -0.26 4.04
C ILE A 218 10.41 0.52 5.11
N SER A 219 11.11 0.89 6.18
CA SER A 219 10.53 1.54 7.34
C SER A 219 11.39 2.69 7.83
N ASP A 220 10.78 3.59 8.60
CA ASP A 220 11.45 4.64 9.33
C ASP A 220 12.21 4.05 10.54
N VAL A 221 13.41 4.56 10.81
CA VAL A 221 14.26 4.12 11.93
C VAL A 221 13.70 4.57 13.28
N TYR A 222 13.01 5.71 13.31
CA TYR A 222 12.58 6.37 14.53
C TYR A 222 11.13 6.07 14.92
N GLN A 223 10.36 5.42 14.08
CA GLN A 223 8.94 5.16 14.33
C GLN A 223 8.64 3.68 14.54
N SER A 224 7.80 3.38 15.53
CA SER A 224 7.23 2.05 15.72
C SER A 224 5.78 2.04 15.31
N LYS A 225 5.46 1.32 14.24
CA LYS A 225 4.07 1.16 13.76
C LYS A 225 3.24 0.19 14.60
N SER A 226 3.86 -0.58 15.51
CA SER A 226 3.16 -1.61 16.31
C SER A 226 2.59 -1.09 17.62
N ALA A 227 2.86 0.14 18.01
CA ALA A 227 2.40 0.66 19.29
C ALA A 227 0.87 0.80 19.32
N ALA A 228 0.21 0.12 20.27
CA ALA A 228 -1.18 0.45 20.60
C ALA A 228 -1.26 1.93 20.96
N VAL A 229 -2.14 2.69 20.33
CA VAL A 229 -2.30 4.14 20.52
C VAL A 229 -3.62 4.45 21.20
N ASP A 230 -3.61 5.43 22.09
CA ASP A 230 -4.81 5.87 22.81
C ASP A 230 -5.69 6.75 21.91
N LYS A 231 -5.05 7.63 21.14
CA LYS A 231 -5.72 8.53 20.19
C LYS A 231 -4.80 8.96 19.07
N LYS A 232 -5.42 9.39 17.95
CA LYS A 232 -4.76 10.05 16.83
C LYS A 232 -5.23 11.50 16.74
N VAL A 233 -4.30 12.42 16.51
CA VAL A 233 -4.57 13.87 16.43
C VAL A 233 -4.00 14.42 15.14
N ARG A 234 -4.86 15.00 14.31
CA ARG A 234 -4.43 15.70 13.09
C ARG A 234 -3.86 17.07 13.45
N THR A 235 -2.74 17.38 12.82
CA THR A 235 -2.04 18.66 12.97
C THR A 235 -1.41 19.08 11.65
N THR A 236 -0.80 20.26 11.64
CA THR A 236 -0.08 20.80 10.48
C THR A 236 1.39 20.92 10.84
N CYS A 237 2.26 20.50 9.90
CA CYS A 237 3.69 20.70 10.02
C CYS A 237 4.04 22.18 10.05
N SER A 238 4.96 22.56 10.95
CA SER A 238 5.37 23.95 11.17
C SER A 238 6.72 24.30 10.53
N TYR A 239 7.40 23.36 9.84
CA TYR A 239 8.77 23.57 9.38
C TYR A 239 8.89 24.46 8.14
N CYS A 240 8.00 24.33 7.19
CA CYS A 240 8.05 25.12 5.97
C CYS A 240 6.67 25.60 5.52
N GLY A 241 6.62 26.45 4.50
CA GLY A 241 5.38 27.05 4.00
C GLY A 241 4.43 26.09 3.28
N VAL A 242 4.79 24.81 3.10
CA VAL A 242 3.90 23.82 2.50
C VAL A 242 2.75 23.49 3.44
N GLY A 243 2.99 23.41 4.76
CA GLY A 243 1.95 23.14 5.74
C GLY A 243 1.36 21.73 5.63
N CYS A 244 2.22 20.72 5.47
CA CYS A 244 1.80 19.32 5.35
C CYS A 244 0.88 18.90 6.49
N ASN A 245 -0.13 18.09 6.18
CA ASN A 245 -0.99 17.49 7.19
C ASN A 245 -0.29 16.28 7.81
N LEU A 246 -0.24 16.24 9.12
CA LEU A 246 0.33 15.17 9.92
C LEU A 246 -0.74 14.56 10.82
N GLU A 247 -0.57 13.29 11.18
CA GLU A 247 -1.41 12.59 12.15
C GLU A 247 -0.51 12.03 13.26
N ALA A 248 -0.53 12.66 14.43
CA ALA A 248 0.23 12.23 15.60
C ALA A 248 -0.51 11.09 16.33
N SER A 249 0.15 9.97 16.50
CA SER A 249 -0.29 8.84 17.33
C SER A 249 0.18 9.04 18.76
N ILE A 250 -0.73 9.03 19.71
CA ILE A 250 -0.46 9.35 21.12
C ILE A 250 -0.73 8.13 21.98
N LYS A 251 0.21 7.82 22.87
CA LYS A 251 0.12 6.81 23.91
C LYS A 251 0.67 7.36 25.22
N ASP A 252 -0.05 7.12 26.34
CA ASP A 252 0.35 7.59 27.67
C ASP A 252 0.71 9.09 27.69
N ASN A 253 -0.07 9.90 26.93
CA ASN A 253 0.12 11.34 26.72
C ASN A 253 1.45 11.75 26.04
N LYS A 254 2.14 10.80 25.39
CA LYS A 254 3.35 11.03 24.58
C LYS A 254 3.08 10.74 23.10
N VAL A 255 3.70 11.49 22.20
CA VAL A 255 3.67 11.19 20.77
C VAL A 255 4.60 10.00 20.51
N VAL A 256 4.07 8.93 19.94
CA VAL A 256 4.82 7.68 19.68
C VAL A 256 5.04 7.41 18.20
N ALA A 257 4.26 8.04 17.32
CA ALA A 257 4.45 8.01 15.88
C ALA A 257 3.80 9.24 15.22
N ILE A 258 4.32 9.63 14.07
CA ILE A 258 3.74 10.65 13.20
C ILE A 258 3.55 10.03 11.82
N ASP A 259 2.31 9.97 11.38
CA ASP A 259 1.93 9.49 10.06
C ASP A 259 1.45 10.65 9.18
N THR A 260 1.39 10.40 7.88
CA THR A 260 0.80 11.34 6.93
C THR A 260 -0.47 10.74 6.33
N PRO A 261 -1.64 11.32 6.63
CA PRO A 261 -2.89 10.82 6.10
C PRO A 261 -2.91 10.89 4.57
N LYS A 262 -3.21 9.77 3.91
CA LYS A 262 -3.21 9.68 2.43
C LYS A 262 -4.31 10.50 1.75
N GLU A 263 -5.35 10.86 2.49
CA GLU A 263 -6.54 11.56 2.00
C GLU A 263 -6.48 13.07 2.25
N THR A 264 -5.29 13.67 2.19
CA THR A 264 -5.12 15.11 2.39
C THR A 264 -4.84 15.82 1.09
N GLU A 265 -5.40 17.03 0.92
CA GLU A 265 -5.24 17.84 -0.30
C GLU A 265 -3.82 18.43 -0.43
N VAL A 266 -3.14 18.68 0.69
CA VAL A 266 -1.86 19.39 0.70
C VAL A 266 -0.69 18.48 0.31
N ASN A 267 -0.57 17.34 0.96
CA ASN A 267 0.60 16.47 0.82
C ASN A 267 0.28 15.01 0.46
N ALA A 268 -1.00 14.67 0.30
CA ALA A 268 -1.47 13.37 -0.19
C ALA A 268 -0.74 12.15 0.44
N GLY A 269 -0.48 12.20 1.74
CA GLY A 269 0.19 11.12 2.47
C GLY A 269 1.71 11.08 2.31
N HIS A 270 2.34 12.13 1.81
CA HIS A 270 3.79 12.21 1.72
C HIS A 270 4.32 13.45 2.43
N THR A 271 5.40 13.26 3.19
CA THR A 271 6.18 14.33 3.80
C THR A 271 7.65 13.97 3.75
N VAL A 272 8.52 14.93 3.88
CA VAL A 272 9.96 14.65 3.95
C VAL A 272 10.29 14.05 5.31
N LEU A 273 11.17 13.06 5.35
CA LEU A 273 11.55 12.35 6.59
C LEU A 273 12.06 13.25 7.72
N LYS A 274 12.60 14.43 7.38
CA LYS A 274 12.97 15.43 8.40
C LYS A 274 11.81 15.79 9.32
N GLU A 275 10.58 15.67 8.86
CA GLU A 275 9.37 16.00 9.61
C GLU A 275 8.93 14.84 10.51
N ASP A 276 9.23 13.60 10.12
CA ASP A 276 9.07 12.42 10.98
C ASP A 276 10.07 12.43 12.14
N MET A 277 11.24 13.11 11.98
CA MET A 277 12.19 13.38 13.07
C MET A 277 11.67 14.35 14.16
N HIS A 278 10.50 14.95 13.96
CA HIS A 278 9.81 15.68 15.03
C HIS A 278 9.57 14.84 16.28
N LEU A 279 9.41 13.54 16.14
CA LEU A 279 9.30 12.64 17.28
C LEU A 279 10.52 12.77 18.21
N VAL A 280 11.72 12.74 17.65
CA VAL A 280 12.97 12.87 18.42
C VAL A 280 13.06 14.26 19.06
N PHE A 281 12.66 15.31 18.33
CA PHE A 281 12.69 16.68 18.84
C PHE A 281 11.62 16.94 19.92
N MET A 282 10.40 16.40 19.73
CA MET A 282 9.32 16.53 20.73
C MET A 282 9.58 15.70 21.98
N ILE A 283 10.23 14.53 21.86
CA ILE A 283 10.63 13.72 23.02
C ILE A 283 11.74 14.40 23.81
N ILE A 284 12.72 15.02 23.16
CA ILE A 284 13.82 15.73 23.81
C ILE A 284 13.34 17.00 24.54
N LEU A 285 12.26 17.65 24.10
CA LEU A 285 11.72 18.86 24.75
C LEU A 285 10.72 18.56 25.87
N THR A 286 10.32 17.31 26.10
CA THR A 286 9.35 16.91 27.14
C THR A 286 9.98 16.12 28.30
N ASP A 287 11.27 15.84 28.27
CA ASP A 287 12.09 15.35 29.39
C ASP A 287 12.80 16.53 30.04
#